data_78395ebc087763faa0a6adb39d9ef555
#
_entry.id   78395ebc087763faa0a6adb39d9ef555
#
_cell.length_a   1.000
_cell.length_b   1.000
_cell.length_c   1.000
_cell.angle_alpha   90.00
_cell.angle_beta   90.00
_cell.angle_gamma   90.00
#
_symmetry.space_group_name_H-M   'P 1'
#
loop_
_entity.id
_entity.type
_entity.pdbx_description
1 polymer ?
#
loop_
_entity_poly.entity_id
_entity_poly.type
_entity_poly.pdbx_seq_one_letter_code
_entity_poly.pdbx_strand_id
1 'polypeptide(L)'
;MATYKVNIPAGPLWSNEEAQQIGPKIAAAHQGKFTGQWNTVVPSQMSVVEVELPVKETGKNEYKTNVLAGPLWSNDEAQKIGSNIAASYGAEFTGQWNTIVEGVMSVIEIKYTF
;
A
#
# COMPACT_ATOMS: atom_id res chain seq x y z
N MET A 1 0.86 -20.17 10.54
CA MET A 1 0.01 -19.01 10.24
C MET A 1 0.46 -18.36 8.95
N ALA A 2 -0.46 -18.20 8.04
CA ALA A 2 -0.15 -17.58 6.75
C ALA A 2 -0.03 -16.06 6.91
N THR A 3 0.85 -15.47 6.13
CA THR A 3 1.00 -14.02 6.08
C THR A 3 1.07 -13.59 4.62
N TYR A 4 0.84 -12.30 4.38
CA TYR A 4 1.08 -11.72 3.08
C TYR A 4 1.78 -10.39 3.25
N LYS A 5 2.47 -9.96 2.20
CA LYS A 5 3.27 -8.74 2.24
C LYS A 5 2.69 -7.71 1.30
N VAL A 6 2.62 -6.47 1.75
CA VAL A 6 2.15 -5.35 0.95
C VAL A 6 3.10 -4.18 1.11
N ASN A 7 3.18 -3.35 0.09
CA ASN A 7 3.93 -2.10 0.15
C ASN A 7 2.97 -0.98 0.53
N ILE A 8 3.34 -0.23 1.56
CA ILE A 8 2.50 0.85 2.08
C ILE A 8 3.24 2.17 1.92
N PRO A 9 2.57 3.20 1.38
CA PRO A 9 3.20 4.52 1.24
C PRO A 9 3.67 5.07 2.58
N ALA A 10 4.88 5.59 2.60
CA ALA A 10 5.50 6.08 3.83
C ALA A 10 5.96 7.53 3.76
N GLY A 11 5.68 8.22 2.63
CA GLY A 11 6.24 9.53 2.42
C GLY A 11 7.70 9.43 2.02
N PRO A 12 8.41 10.54 1.92
CA PRO A 12 9.82 10.47 1.51
C PRO A 12 10.70 9.88 2.62
N LEU A 13 11.49 8.87 2.25
CA LEU A 13 12.49 8.28 3.14
C LEU A 13 13.85 8.54 2.49
N TRP A 14 14.75 9.13 3.24
CA TRP A 14 16.02 9.64 2.73
C TRP A 14 17.19 8.69 2.96
N SER A 15 17.05 7.73 3.87
CA SER A 15 18.12 6.81 4.20
C SER A 15 17.55 5.51 4.76
N ASN A 16 18.36 4.46 4.72
CA ASN A 16 17.97 3.19 5.33
C ASN A 16 17.73 3.35 6.82
N GLU A 17 18.54 4.15 7.49
CA GLU A 17 18.36 4.38 8.93
C GLU A 17 17.00 4.97 9.22
N GLU A 18 16.58 5.97 8.45
CA GLU A 18 15.26 6.57 8.62
C GLU A 18 14.16 5.56 8.33
N ALA A 19 14.32 4.77 7.28
CA ALA A 19 13.34 3.75 6.93
C ALA A 19 13.18 2.71 8.04
N GLN A 20 14.28 2.33 8.69
CA GLN A 20 14.24 1.35 9.77
C GLN A 20 13.58 1.93 11.02
N GLN A 21 13.55 3.25 11.18
CA GLN A 21 12.85 3.90 12.28
C GLN A 21 11.37 4.11 11.99
N ILE A 22 11.06 4.55 10.78
CA ILE A 22 9.69 4.88 10.39
C ILE A 22 8.89 3.64 10.00
N GLY A 23 9.53 2.68 9.33
CA GLY A 23 8.85 1.47 8.88
C GLY A 23 8.07 0.74 9.95
N PRO A 24 8.70 0.44 11.12
CA PRO A 24 7.97 -0.25 12.19
C PRO A 24 6.76 0.53 12.70
N LYS A 25 6.83 1.86 12.72
CA LYS A 25 5.71 2.68 13.17
C LYS A 25 4.54 2.61 12.20
N ILE A 26 4.84 2.63 10.91
CA ILE A 26 3.82 2.51 9.88
C ILE A 26 3.21 1.12 9.91
N ALA A 27 4.06 0.09 10.03
CA ALA A 27 3.58 -1.29 10.12
C ALA A 27 2.65 -1.47 11.32
N ALA A 28 3.03 -0.91 12.47
CA ALA A 28 2.20 -1.01 13.68
C ALA A 28 0.85 -0.33 13.49
N ALA A 29 0.82 0.79 12.78
CA ALA A 29 -0.44 1.48 12.50
C ALA A 29 -1.37 0.63 11.64
N HIS A 30 -0.81 -0.26 10.83
CA HIS A 30 -1.57 -1.17 10.00
C HIS A 30 -1.71 -2.57 10.62
N GLN A 31 -1.26 -2.73 11.86
CA GLN A 31 -1.33 -4.00 12.59
C GLN A 31 -0.48 -5.10 11.96
N GLY A 32 0.60 -4.72 11.33
CA GLY A 32 1.52 -5.64 10.68
C GLY A 32 2.93 -5.49 11.21
N LYS A 33 3.86 -6.15 10.54
CA LYS A 33 5.28 -6.08 10.88
C LYS A 33 6.07 -5.56 9.69
N PHE A 34 6.98 -4.64 9.94
CA PHE A 34 7.88 -4.16 8.92
C PHE A 34 8.91 -5.27 8.64
N THR A 35 9.08 -5.61 7.35
CA THR A 35 9.99 -6.68 6.97
C THR A 35 11.44 -6.24 6.89
N GLY A 36 11.68 -4.95 6.94
CA GLY A 36 13.01 -4.37 6.72
C GLY A 36 13.22 -3.88 5.29
N GLN A 37 12.32 -4.22 4.39
CA GLN A 37 12.42 -3.82 2.99
C GLN A 37 11.68 -2.53 2.74
N TRP A 38 12.27 -1.67 1.97
CA TRP A 38 11.65 -0.41 1.58
C TRP A 38 12.21 0.01 0.23
N ASN A 39 11.52 0.93 -0.43
CA ASN A 39 11.94 1.40 -1.73
C ASN A 39 11.42 2.82 -1.97
N THR A 40 12.17 3.60 -2.73
CA THR A 40 11.72 4.91 -3.15
C THR A 40 11.10 4.77 -4.53
N VAL A 41 9.82 5.13 -4.64
CA VAL A 41 9.09 5.02 -5.91
C VAL A 41 9.00 6.35 -6.63
N VAL A 42 8.96 7.46 -5.88
CA VAL A 42 9.05 8.81 -6.46
C VAL A 42 10.15 9.53 -5.69
N PRO A 43 11.31 9.80 -6.31
CA PRO A 43 12.42 10.43 -5.60
C PRO A 43 12.01 11.70 -4.87
N SER A 44 12.44 11.83 -3.63
CA SER A 44 12.17 12.96 -2.74
C SER A 44 10.71 13.16 -2.37
N GLN A 45 9.80 12.29 -2.80
CA GLN A 45 8.37 12.50 -2.57
C GLN A 45 7.67 11.29 -1.96
N MET A 46 7.97 10.09 -2.42
CA MET A 46 7.27 8.92 -1.93
C MET A 46 8.16 7.69 -1.91
N SER A 47 8.23 7.07 -0.74
CA SER A 47 8.83 5.76 -0.57
C SER A 47 7.74 4.82 -0.05
N VAL A 48 7.97 3.53 -0.15
CA VAL A 48 7.07 2.53 0.39
C VAL A 48 7.85 1.65 1.35
N VAL A 49 7.15 1.15 2.36
CA VAL A 49 7.71 0.15 3.27
C VAL A 49 6.93 -1.14 3.09
N GLU A 50 7.63 -2.26 3.13
CA GLU A 50 6.99 -3.55 3.01
C GLU A 50 6.53 -3.99 4.40
N VAL A 51 5.25 -4.32 4.51
CA VAL A 51 4.64 -4.71 5.77
C VAL A 51 4.03 -6.09 5.60
N GLU A 52 4.31 -6.96 6.55
CA GLU A 52 3.75 -8.30 6.60
C GLU A 52 2.52 -8.30 7.49
N LEU A 53 1.41 -8.76 6.94
CA LEU A 53 0.13 -8.78 7.63
C LEU A 53 -0.29 -10.23 7.88
N PRO A 54 -0.81 -10.54 9.08
CA PRO A 54 -1.27 -11.89 9.35
C PRO A 54 -2.60 -12.17 8.67
N VAL A 55 -2.73 -13.38 8.15
CA VAL A 55 -3.98 -13.86 7.59
C VAL A 55 -4.74 -14.58 8.70
N LYS A 56 -5.95 -14.15 8.98
CA LYS A 56 -6.77 -14.79 10.03
C LYS A 56 -7.57 -15.92 9.43
N GLU A 57 -7.71 -17.01 10.18
CA GLU A 57 -8.31 -18.24 9.68
C GLU A 57 -9.83 -18.23 9.59
N THR A 58 -10.50 -17.25 10.17
CA THR A 58 -11.96 -17.28 10.30
C THR A 58 -12.72 -16.63 9.16
N GLY A 59 -12.05 -16.28 8.09
CA GLY A 59 -12.72 -16.00 6.82
C GLY A 59 -13.64 -14.81 6.68
N LYS A 60 -13.78 -13.97 7.70
CA LYS A 60 -14.67 -12.80 7.61
C LYS A 60 -13.98 -11.50 7.99
N ASN A 61 -12.69 -11.50 7.97
CA ASN A 61 -11.93 -10.30 8.27
C ASN A 61 -11.61 -9.57 6.98
N GLU A 62 -11.71 -8.25 7.04
CA GLU A 62 -11.36 -7.40 5.93
C GLU A 62 -10.23 -6.48 6.35
N TYR A 63 -9.34 -6.21 5.42
CA TYR A 63 -8.27 -5.26 5.64
C TYR A 63 -8.18 -4.35 4.43
N LYS A 64 -8.26 -3.05 4.65
CA LYS A 64 -8.16 -2.05 3.59
C LYS A 64 -6.85 -1.32 3.68
N THR A 65 -6.20 -1.13 2.55
CA THR A 65 -4.96 -0.38 2.50
C THR A 65 -4.88 0.34 1.17
N ASN A 66 -4.06 1.39 1.13
CA ASN A 66 -3.80 2.12 -0.10
C ASN A 66 -2.53 1.57 -0.73
N VAL A 67 -2.61 1.28 -2.02
CA VAL A 67 -1.44 0.86 -2.78
C VAL A 67 -1.17 1.83 -3.91
N LEU A 68 0.08 1.91 -4.32
CA LEU A 68 0.52 2.85 -5.33
C LEU A 68 0.00 2.46 -6.70
N ALA A 69 -0.48 3.43 -7.45
CA ALA A 69 -1.10 3.19 -8.75
C ALA A 69 -0.49 4.02 -9.89
N GLY A 70 0.53 4.84 -9.60
CA GLY A 70 1.03 5.79 -10.57
C GLY A 70 0.07 6.95 -10.73
N PRO A 71 0.29 7.83 -11.72
CA PRO A 71 -0.61 8.96 -11.90
C PRO A 71 -1.95 8.51 -12.44
N LEU A 72 -3.03 8.95 -11.80
CA LEU A 72 -4.40 8.71 -12.25
C LEU A 72 -5.03 10.08 -12.51
N TRP A 73 -5.54 10.27 -13.72
CA TRP A 73 -5.99 11.57 -14.18
C TRP A 73 -7.50 11.76 -14.08
N SER A 74 -8.26 10.68 -13.95
CA SER A 74 -9.71 10.75 -13.90
C SER A 74 -10.27 9.57 -13.13
N ASN A 75 -11.51 9.71 -12.67
CA ASN A 75 -12.19 8.61 -12.00
C ASN A 75 -12.37 7.41 -12.93
N ASP A 76 -12.65 7.64 -14.21
CA ASP A 76 -12.80 6.54 -15.17
C ASP A 76 -11.52 5.71 -15.25
N GLU A 77 -10.39 6.39 -15.34
CA GLU A 77 -9.09 5.71 -15.38
C GLU A 77 -8.83 4.97 -14.08
N ALA A 78 -9.14 5.60 -12.94
CA ALA A 78 -8.92 4.98 -11.65
C ALA A 78 -9.76 3.71 -11.49
N GLN A 79 -11.01 3.73 -11.98
CA GLN A 79 -11.87 2.55 -11.87
C GLN A 79 -11.37 1.37 -12.69
N LYS A 80 -10.74 1.65 -13.83
CA LYS A 80 -10.19 0.60 -14.68
C LYS A 80 -8.87 0.07 -14.12
N ILE A 81 -7.97 0.98 -13.80
CA ILE A 81 -6.63 0.62 -13.32
C ILE A 81 -6.69 0.03 -11.92
N GLY A 82 -7.54 0.61 -11.07
CA GLY A 82 -7.68 0.14 -9.69
C GLY A 82 -8.07 -1.33 -9.61
N SER A 83 -9.02 -1.74 -10.44
CA SER A 83 -9.44 -3.15 -10.45
C SER A 83 -8.31 -4.08 -10.86
N ASN A 84 -7.51 -3.66 -11.85
CA ASN A 84 -6.38 -4.47 -12.32
C ASN A 84 -5.30 -4.58 -11.25
N ILE A 85 -5.00 -3.46 -10.58
CA ILE A 85 -3.99 -3.46 -9.53
C ILE A 85 -4.44 -4.30 -8.34
N ALA A 86 -5.70 -4.14 -7.92
CA ALA A 86 -6.24 -4.93 -6.82
C ALA A 86 -6.17 -6.42 -7.13
N ALA A 87 -6.52 -6.81 -8.36
CA ALA A 87 -6.46 -8.21 -8.76
C ALA A 87 -5.04 -8.76 -8.67
N SER A 88 -4.03 -7.95 -8.99
CA SER A 88 -2.65 -8.40 -8.89
C SER A 88 -2.19 -8.62 -7.46
N TYR A 89 -2.87 -8.02 -6.48
CA TYR A 89 -2.61 -8.24 -5.06
C TYR A 89 -3.52 -9.32 -4.46
N GLY A 90 -4.40 -9.92 -5.27
CA GLY A 90 -5.36 -10.88 -4.75
C GLY A 90 -6.46 -10.23 -3.92
N ALA A 91 -6.80 -8.98 -4.22
CA ALA A 91 -7.74 -8.19 -3.45
C ALA A 91 -8.80 -7.55 -4.33
N GLU A 92 -9.68 -6.79 -3.74
CA GLU A 92 -10.72 -6.07 -4.45
C GLU A 92 -10.51 -4.58 -4.37
N PHE A 93 -10.76 -3.86 -5.46
CA PHE A 93 -10.73 -2.40 -5.47
C PHE A 93 -12.03 -1.90 -4.83
N THR A 94 -11.92 -1.02 -3.83
CA THR A 94 -13.11 -0.51 -3.15
C THR A 94 -13.82 0.61 -3.90
N GLY A 95 -13.20 1.15 -4.94
CA GLY A 95 -13.71 2.31 -5.67
C GLY A 95 -13.13 3.62 -5.18
N GLN A 96 -12.39 3.62 -4.09
CA GLN A 96 -11.79 4.82 -3.52
C GLN A 96 -10.36 4.99 -4.01
N TRP A 97 -10.00 6.20 -4.34
CA TRP A 97 -8.64 6.50 -4.79
C TRP A 97 -8.32 7.94 -4.44
N ASN A 98 -7.05 8.28 -4.45
CA ASN A 98 -6.61 9.63 -4.11
C ASN A 98 -5.27 9.92 -4.79
N THR A 99 -5.05 11.19 -5.13
CA THR A 99 -3.77 11.63 -5.66
C THR A 99 -2.94 12.17 -4.50
N ILE A 100 -1.78 11.57 -4.27
CA ILE A 100 -0.90 11.99 -3.17
C ILE A 100 0.26 12.85 -3.64
N VAL A 101 0.68 12.70 -4.90
CA VAL A 101 1.65 13.60 -5.53
C VAL A 101 1.07 13.97 -6.88
N GLU A 102 0.64 15.20 -7.00
CA GLU A 102 -0.06 15.67 -8.17
C GLU A 102 0.75 15.44 -9.45
N GLY A 103 0.10 14.82 -10.45
CA GLY A 103 0.74 14.52 -11.72
C GLY A 103 1.75 13.38 -11.69
N VAL A 104 2.01 12.78 -10.54
CA VAL A 104 3.07 11.79 -10.38
C VAL A 104 2.59 10.50 -9.74
N MET A 105 1.84 10.58 -8.64
CA MET A 105 1.47 9.39 -7.90
C MET A 105 0.09 9.50 -7.29
N SER A 106 -0.74 8.51 -7.57
CA SER A 106 -2.02 8.32 -6.91
C SER A 106 -1.99 6.98 -6.19
N VAL A 107 -2.90 6.81 -5.25
CA VAL A 107 -3.08 5.54 -4.56
C VAL A 107 -4.52 5.09 -4.77
N ILE A 108 -4.71 3.79 -4.77
CA ILE A 108 -6.04 3.20 -4.78
C ILE A 108 -6.22 2.42 -3.49
N GLU A 109 -7.45 2.37 -3.02
CA GLU A 109 -7.77 1.59 -1.83
C GLU A 109 -8.19 0.20 -2.25
N ILE A 110 -7.53 -0.81 -1.70
CA ILE A 110 -7.89 -2.19 -1.96
C ILE A 110 -8.29 -2.86 -0.65
N LYS A 111 -9.13 -3.88 -0.77
CA LYS A 111 -9.66 -4.61 0.36
C LYS A 111 -9.27 -6.09 0.23
N TYR A 112 -8.63 -6.60 1.26
CA TYR A 112 -8.36 -8.02 1.38
C TYR A 112 -9.45 -8.64 2.25
N THR A 113 -9.89 -9.83 1.89
CA THR A 113 -10.87 -10.57 2.68
C THR A 113 -10.25 -11.91 3.06
N PHE A 114 -10.31 -12.23 4.33
CA PHE A 114 -9.70 -13.46 4.88
C PHE A 114 -10.74 -14.40 5.43
#